data_4a3c3f06da4f9a0300133b54770d699b
#
_entry.id   4a3c3f06da4f9a0300133b54770d699b
#
_cell.length_a   1.000
_cell.length_b   1.000
_cell.length_c   1.000
_cell.angle_alpha   90.00
_cell.angle_beta   90.00
_cell.angle_gamma   90.00
#
_symmetry.space_group_name_H-M   'P 1'
#
loop_
_entity.id
_entity.type
_entity.pdbx_description
1 polymer ?
#
loop_
_entity_poly.entity_id
_entity_poly.type
_entity_poly.pdbx_seq_one_letter_code
_entity_poly.pdbx_strand_id
1 'polypeptide(L)'
;MIGRTNAVSKPGVELSLVVSVTSGAAVTATKGSKTVNGTAAGGSCVLSLPEAGTWSVKATLNGQTSDTKSVSVVDSYAVALTFFSATITVNVDSGASVTLKKGGTTIATKTSNGTAVFTVTETGAYTVTATKNGQTTSGSVNVVSSTTSYSLTLSFVSSTLNNNEWSVIKSVSDAGQGANYWSIGDRKAVTLNGTVGKLSLSNVTTYAFIIGFNHNASVEGANRIHFQLAKTALSGGTDVCFCDNQYGPDSGWSSPGAGYFVMNASNTNSGGWKSSQMRTNICGTSLSSYSGTIIAVIPAALRAVLKSVTKYTDNTANGGGSTASYVTATTDYFFLLSEFEVFGSISYGNTNEKNKQAQYAYYSAGNSKIKYKHNGTSTAAFWWLRSPYASTSNGFVFVYADGTVSYYYAYCSLGFAPGFCV
;
A
#
# COMPACT_ATOMS: atom_id res chain seq x y z
N MET A 1 -38.43 51.82 -32.43
CA MET A 1 -38.74 50.75 -33.40
C MET A 1 -37.43 50.27 -34.00
N ILE A 2 -36.89 49.19 -33.48
CA ILE A 2 -35.68 48.59 -34.04
C ILE A 2 -36.14 47.33 -34.74
N GLY A 3 -36.01 47.35 -36.10
CA GLY A 3 -36.45 46.29 -36.95
C GLY A 3 -35.65 45.01 -36.72
N ARG A 4 -36.36 43.91 -36.47
CA ARG A 4 -35.83 42.57 -36.60
C ARG A 4 -35.54 42.31 -38.07
N THR A 5 -34.27 42.25 -38.44
CA THR A 5 -33.86 41.68 -39.73
C THR A 5 -34.09 40.16 -39.68
N ASN A 6 -35.23 39.71 -40.22
CA ASN A 6 -35.38 38.33 -40.63
C ASN A 6 -34.32 38.04 -41.70
N ALA A 7 -33.39 37.13 -41.42
CA ALA A 7 -32.50 36.61 -42.44
C ALA A 7 -33.37 35.89 -43.49
N VAL A 8 -33.59 36.55 -44.63
CA VAL A 8 -34.26 35.96 -45.80
C VAL A 8 -33.23 35.01 -46.43
N SER A 9 -33.52 33.71 -46.45
CA SER A 9 -32.76 32.74 -47.25
C SER A 9 -32.80 33.14 -48.73
N LYS A 10 -31.64 33.19 -49.35
CA LYS A 10 -31.57 33.37 -50.86
C LYS A 10 -32.40 32.28 -51.52
N PRO A 11 -33.30 32.62 -52.46
CA PRO A 11 -34.04 31.60 -53.21
C PRO A 11 -33.06 30.73 -54.00
N GLY A 12 -33.07 29.42 -53.80
CA GLY A 12 -32.29 28.45 -54.53
C GLY A 12 -31.04 27.86 -53.86
N VAL A 13 -30.75 28.19 -52.60
CA VAL A 13 -29.68 27.53 -51.86
C VAL A 13 -30.25 26.33 -51.07
N GLU A 14 -29.89 25.11 -51.45
CA GLU A 14 -30.18 23.93 -50.63
C GLU A 14 -29.37 23.98 -49.33
N LEU A 15 -30.08 24.04 -48.21
CA LEU A 15 -29.46 23.94 -46.89
C LEU A 15 -29.04 22.51 -46.62
N SER A 16 -27.74 22.25 -46.68
CA SER A 16 -27.20 20.90 -46.51
C SER A 16 -26.33 20.80 -45.27
N LEU A 17 -26.49 19.71 -44.52
CA LEU A 17 -25.65 19.34 -43.39
C LEU A 17 -24.93 18.04 -43.72
N VAL A 18 -23.62 18.11 -43.89
CA VAL A 18 -22.75 16.94 -44.08
C VAL A 18 -22.31 16.44 -42.72
N VAL A 19 -22.69 15.23 -42.35
CA VAL A 19 -22.34 14.60 -41.08
C VAL A 19 -21.33 13.48 -41.32
N SER A 20 -20.10 13.68 -40.91
CA SER A 20 -19.08 12.64 -40.93
C SER A 20 -19.25 11.76 -39.69
N VAL A 21 -19.52 10.47 -39.89
CA VAL A 21 -19.74 9.49 -38.82
C VAL A 21 -19.56 8.07 -39.36
N THR A 22 -19.36 7.09 -38.50
CA THR A 22 -19.22 5.67 -38.89
C THR A 22 -20.32 5.22 -39.86
N SER A 23 -19.94 4.52 -40.92
CA SER A 23 -20.85 3.96 -41.91
C SER A 23 -21.91 3.05 -41.28
N GLY A 24 -23.15 3.15 -41.71
CA GLY A 24 -24.29 2.43 -41.13
C GLY A 24 -24.97 3.14 -39.95
N ALA A 25 -24.39 4.23 -39.43
CA ALA A 25 -25.01 5.00 -38.35
C ALA A 25 -26.26 5.73 -38.82
N ALA A 26 -27.35 5.65 -38.06
CA ALA A 26 -28.54 6.45 -38.26
C ALA A 26 -28.31 7.86 -37.67
N VAL A 27 -28.34 8.88 -38.54
CA VAL A 27 -28.11 10.28 -38.18
C VAL A 27 -29.46 10.98 -38.00
N THR A 28 -29.59 11.74 -36.92
CA THR A 28 -30.78 12.54 -36.61
C THR A 28 -30.37 13.99 -36.33
N ALA A 29 -30.96 14.93 -37.04
CA ALA A 29 -30.85 16.36 -36.78
C ALA A 29 -32.22 16.92 -36.35
N THR A 30 -32.25 17.67 -35.25
CA THR A 30 -33.49 18.23 -34.65
C THR A 30 -33.37 19.73 -34.44
N LYS A 31 -34.48 20.47 -34.69
CA LYS A 31 -34.65 21.88 -34.39
C LYS A 31 -36.10 22.14 -33.98
N GLY A 32 -36.33 22.41 -32.69
CA GLY A 32 -37.69 22.47 -32.16
C GLY A 32 -38.44 21.15 -32.39
N SER A 33 -39.61 21.21 -33.04
CA SER A 33 -40.40 20.03 -33.43
C SER A 33 -39.96 19.38 -34.75
N LYS A 34 -39.01 19.97 -35.47
CA LYS A 34 -38.57 19.44 -36.77
C LYS A 34 -37.46 18.41 -36.59
N THR A 35 -37.57 17.33 -37.33
CA THR A 35 -36.57 16.24 -37.35
C THR A 35 -36.23 15.84 -38.78
N VAL A 36 -34.95 15.71 -39.05
CA VAL A 36 -34.44 15.18 -40.34
C VAL A 36 -33.55 13.99 -40.02
N ASN A 37 -33.77 12.88 -40.69
CA ASN A 37 -33.04 11.63 -40.50
C ASN A 37 -32.31 11.22 -41.78
N GLY A 38 -31.22 10.50 -41.63
CA GLY A 38 -30.46 9.89 -42.69
C GLY A 38 -29.62 8.73 -42.18
N THR A 39 -28.99 8.00 -43.08
CA THR A 39 -28.08 6.91 -42.75
C THR A 39 -26.72 7.17 -43.38
N ALA A 40 -25.65 7.03 -42.63
CA ALA A 40 -24.31 7.23 -43.13
C ALA A 40 -23.88 6.09 -44.07
N ALA A 41 -23.40 6.46 -45.25
CA ALA A 41 -22.79 5.55 -46.22
C ALA A 41 -21.37 6.03 -46.55
N GLY A 42 -20.38 5.13 -46.56
CA GLY A 42 -18.99 5.51 -46.83
C GLY A 42 -18.38 6.50 -45.83
N GLY A 43 -18.89 6.53 -44.58
CA GLY A 43 -18.39 7.41 -43.53
C GLY A 43 -19.04 8.78 -43.45
N SER A 44 -20.12 9.05 -44.26
CA SER A 44 -20.83 10.33 -44.21
C SER A 44 -22.32 10.18 -44.47
N CYS A 45 -23.09 11.17 -44.01
CA CYS A 45 -24.50 11.34 -44.29
C CYS A 45 -24.75 12.80 -44.66
N VAL A 46 -25.48 13.07 -45.75
CA VAL A 46 -25.89 14.41 -46.12
C VAL A 46 -27.40 14.58 -45.83
N LEU A 47 -27.72 15.56 -45.03
CA LEU A 47 -29.09 15.89 -44.64
C LEU A 47 -29.50 17.20 -45.32
N SER A 48 -30.60 17.21 -46.08
CA SER A 48 -31.25 18.43 -46.62
C SER A 48 -32.15 19.01 -45.54
N LEU A 49 -31.82 20.20 -45.04
CA LEU A 49 -32.52 20.84 -43.92
C LEU A 49 -33.62 21.76 -44.45
N PRO A 50 -34.84 21.76 -43.86
CA PRO A 50 -35.97 22.55 -44.33
C PRO A 50 -35.86 24.04 -44.04
N GLU A 51 -34.96 24.46 -43.15
CA GLU A 51 -34.75 25.86 -42.75
C GLU A 51 -33.38 26.10 -42.12
N ALA A 52 -32.91 27.32 -42.22
CA ALA A 52 -31.70 27.77 -41.54
C ALA A 52 -31.87 27.85 -40.01
N GLY A 53 -30.75 27.80 -39.30
CA GLY A 53 -30.70 27.99 -37.84
C GLY A 53 -29.88 26.90 -37.13
N THR A 54 -30.01 26.85 -35.82
CA THR A 54 -29.25 25.95 -34.98
C THR A 54 -29.96 24.59 -34.85
N TRP A 55 -29.28 23.55 -35.29
CA TRP A 55 -29.73 22.17 -35.24
C TRP A 55 -28.91 21.35 -34.24
N SER A 56 -29.57 20.49 -33.51
CA SER A 56 -28.93 19.48 -32.65
C SER A 56 -28.77 18.19 -33.43
N VAL A 57 -27.54 17.69 -33.56
CA VAL A 57 -27.21 16.55 -34.42
C VAL A 57 -26.59 15.45 -33.61
N LYS A 58 -27.09 14.22 -33.75
CA LYS A 58 -26.57 13.01 -33.16
C LYS A 58 -26.70 11.82 -34.12
N ALA A 59 -25.99 10.75 -33.82
CA ALA A 59 -26.10 9.50 -34.56
C ALA A 59 -26.26 8.31 -33.59
N THR A 60 -26.88 7.24 -34.08
CA THR A 60 -26.99 5.96 -33.36
C THR A 60 -26.49 4.83 -34.26
N LEU A 61 -25.72 3.90 -33.63
CA LEU A 61 -25.21 2.70 -34.31
C LEU A 61 -25.16 1.56 -33.31
N ASN A 62 -25.79 0.43 -33.61
CA ASN A 62 -25.83 -0.76 -32.76
C ASN A 62 -26.23 -0.46 -31.29
N GLY A 63 -27.22 0.43 -31.11
CA GLY A 63 -27.68 0.84 -29.76
C GLY A 63 -26.83 1.89 -29.05
N GLN A 64 -25.67 2.23 -29.58
CA GLN A 64 -24.82 3.30 -29.07
C GLN A 64 -25.24 4.65 -29.68
N THR A 65 -25.19 5.72 -28.88
CA THR A 65 -25.41 7.10 -29.32
C THR A 65 -24.07 7.84 -29.34
N SER A 66 -23.84 8.61 -30.44
CA SER A 66 -22.67 9.49 -30.58
C SER A 66 -22.72 10.65 -29.59
N ASP A 67 -21.66 11.46 -29.57
CA ASP A 67 -21.75 12.83 -29.06
C ASP A 67 -22.86 13.59 -29.78
N THR A 68 -23.44 14.57 -29.09
CA THR A 68 -24.44 15.47 -29.66
C THR A 68 -23.79 16.81 -29.98
N LYS A 69 -23.88 17.28 -31.20
CA LYS A 69 -23.35 18.58 -31.62
C LYS A 69 -24.48 19.56 -31.91
N SER A 70 -24.28 20.80 -31.48
CA SER A 70 -25.14 21.92 -31.85
C SER A 70 -24.47 22.70 -32.98
N VAL A 71 -25.10 22.75 -34.16
CA VAL A 71 -24.55 23.38 -35.35
C VAL A 71 -25.48 24.44 -35.91
N SER A 72 -24.96 25.63 -36.27
CA SER A 72 -25.72 26.69 -36.90
C SER A 72 -25.54 26.62 -38.39
N VAL A 73 -26.61 26.23 -39.11
CA VAL A 73 -26.61 26.06 -40.57
C VAL A 73 -27.31 27.23 -41.20
N VAL A 74 -26.61 27.97 -42.03
CA VAL A 74 -27.17 29.12 -42.80
C VAL A 74 -27.13 28.86 -44.31
N ASP A 75 -26.28 27.90 -44.74
CA ASP A 75 -26.09 27.48 -46.11
C ASP A 75 -25.73 25.99 -46.13
N SER A 76 -24.46 25.63 -46.28
CA SER A 76 -23.95 24.28 -46.08
C SER A 76 -23.05 24.24 -44.87
N TYR A 77 -23.08 23.14 -44.11
CA TYR A 77 -22.26 22.94 -42.94
C TYR A 77 -21.77 21.49 -42.83
N ALA A 78 -20.58 21.31 -42.25
CA ALA A 78 -20.04 19.99 -42.00
C ALA A 78 -19.81 19.80 -40.48
N VAL A 79 -20.17 18.64 -39.98
CA VAL A 79 -19.95 18.25 -38.57
C VAL A 79 -19.48 16.81 -38.49
N ALA A 80 -18.56 16.54 -37.57
CA ALA A 80 -18.14 15.17 -37.25
C ALA A 80 -18.78 14.73 -35.92
N LEU A 81 -19.31 13.51 -35.91
CA LEU A 81 -19.84 12.85 -34.74
C LEU A 81 -18.97 11.65 -34.39
N THR A 82 -18.73 11.46 -33.11
CA THR A 82 -17.90 10.35 -32.59
C THR A 82 -18.68 9.50 -31.61
N PHE A 83 -18.47 8.19 -31.70
CA PHE A 83 -18.95 7.27 -30.67
C PHE A 83 -17.88 7.12 -29.60
N PHE A 84 -18.31 7.13 -28.36
CA PHE A 84 -17.38 6.90 -27.23
C PHE A 84 -16.76 5.51 -27.34
N SER A 85 -15.45 5.44 -27.14
CA SER A 85 -14.71 4.19 -27.05
C SER A 85 -13.55 4.39 -26.08
N ALA A 86 -13.36 3.43 -25.18
CA ALA A 86 -12.23 3.40 -24.29
C ALA A 86 -11.61 1.99 -24.22
N THR A 87 -10.34 1.94 -23.91
CA THR A 87 -9.59 0.70 -23.74
C THR A 87 -9.28 0.46 -22.27
N ILE A 88 -9.56 -0.76 -21.76
CA ILE A 88 -9.15 -1.22 -20.46
C ILE A 88 -8.08 -2.31 -20.65
N THR A 89 -6.84 -2.02 -20.25
CA THR A 89 -5.72 -2.96 -20.25
C THR A 89 -5.59 -3.57 -18.88
N VAL A 90 -5.71 -4.87 -18.77
CA VAL A 90 -5.57 -5.64 -17.53
C VAL A 90 -4.23 -6.37 -17.56
N ASN A 91 -3.30 -5.96 -16.73
CA ASN A 91 -2.02 -6.64 -16.52
C ASN A 91 -2.24 -7.76 -15.49
N VAL A 92 -2.01 -8.99 -15.88
CA VAL A 92 -2.21 -10.18 -15.04
C VAL A 92 -1.42 -11.35 -15.62
N ASP A 93 -1.08 -12.33 -14.79
CA ASP A 93 -0.31 -13.50 -15.19
C ASP A 93 -0.81 -14.13 -16.50
N SER A 94 0.13 -14.54 -17.35
CA SER A 94 -0.17 -15.28 -18.57
C SER A 94 -0.92 -16.57 -18.26
N GLY A 95 -1.91 -16.90 -19.09
CA GLY A 95 -2.80 -18.05 -18.92
C GLY A 95 -3.99 -17.81 -17.98
N ALA A 96 -4.12 -16.63 -17.37
CA ALA A 96 -5.30 -16.29 -16.58
C ALA A 96 -6.51 -16.04 -17.49
N SER A 97 -7.68 -16.56 -17.09
CA SER A 97 -8.97 -16.22 -17.70
C SER A 97 -9.48 -14.92 -17.09
N VAL A 98 -9.59 -13.87 -17.90
CA VAL A 98 -9.97 -12.51 -17.48
C VAL A 98 -11.36 -12.19 -17.97
N THR A 99 -12.29 -11.90 -17.07
CA THR A 99 -13.68 -11.56 -17.36
C THR A 99 -13.96 -10.10 -16.98
N LEU A 100 -14.47 -9.33 -17.95
CA LEU A 100 -14.94 -7.96 -17.74
C LEU A 100 -16.47 -7.96 -17.56
N LYS A 101 -16.96 -7.27 -16.55
CA LYS A 101 -18.40 -7.13 -16.25
C LYS A 101 -18.79 -5.66 -16.07
N LYS A 102 -20.07 -5.33 -16.40
CA LYS A 102 -20.70 -4.05 -16.06
C LYS A 102 -22.06 -4.34 -15.42
N GLY A 103 -22.32 -3.79 -14.23
CA GLY A 103 -23.57 -4.02 -13.51
C GLY A 103 -23.88 -5.51 -13.28
N GLY A 104 -22.86 -6.35 -13.06
CA GLY A 104 -23.00 -7.81 -12.92
C GLY A 104 -23.04 -8.61 -14.24
N THR A 105 -23.33 -7.95 -15.39
CA THR A 105 -23.40 -8.62 -16.70
C THR A 105 -21.99 -8.77 -17.29
N THR A 106 -21.67 -9.98 -17.79
CA THR A 106 -20.42 -10.24 -18.49
C THR A 106 -20.41 -9.57 -19.86
N ILE A 107 -19.41 -8.70 -20.09
CA ILE A 107 -19.20 -8.03 -21.38
C ILE A 107 -18.31 -8.90 -22.29
N ALA A 108 -17.21 -9.41 -21.74
CA ALA A 108 -16.26 -10.26 -22.46
C ALA A 108 -15.39 -11.06 -21.51
N THR A 109 -14.87 -12.19 -22.00
CA THR A 109 -13.82 -12.98 -21.34
C THR A 109 -12.66 -13.18 -22.31
N LYS A 110 -11.41 -13.04 -21.81
CA LYS A 110 -10.18 -13.23 -22.59
C LYS A 110 -9.16 -14.00 -21.79
N THR A 111 -8.30 -14.76 -22.45
CA THR A 111 -7.11 -15.37 -21.84
C THR A 111 -5.96 -14.37 -21.92
N SER A 112 -5.30 -14.12 -20.78
CA SER A 112 -4.14 -13.24 -20.71
C SER A 112 -2.89 -13.90 -21.28
N ASN A 113 -2.06 -13.12 -22.00
CA ASN A 113 -0.67 -13.45 -22.34
C ASN A 113 0.34 -12.55 -21.58
N GLY A 114 -0.01 -12.13 -20.36
CA GLY A 114 0.61 -11.08 -19.57
C GLY A 114 -0.28 -9.85 -19.49
N THR A 115 -1.12 -9.66 -20.52
CA THR A 115 -2.16 -8.62 -20.57
C THR A 115 -3.45 -9.16 -21.20
N ALA A 116 -4.59 -8.57 -20.81
CA ALA A 116 -5.88 -8.73 -21.50
C ALA A 116 -6.45 -7.34 -21.78
N VAL A 117 -6.75 -7.05 -23.04
CA VAL A 117 -7.19 -5.72 -23.49
C VAL A 117 -8.66 -5.77 -23.89
N PHE A 118 -9.49 -4.93 -23.29
CA PHE A 118 -10.92 -4.81 -23.58
C PHE A 118 -11.24 -3.44 -24.15
N THR A 119 -12.07 -3.40 -25.18
CA THR A 119 -12.65 -2.17 -25.69
C THR A 119 -14.08 -2.05 -25.16
N VAL A 120 -14.42 -0.90 -24.59
CA VAL A 120 -15.75 -0.59 -24.06
C VAL A 120 -16.29 0.68 -24.72
N THR A 121 -17.60 0.72 -24.91
CA THR A 121 -18.29 1.80 -25.61
C THR A 121 -19.23 2.59 -24.69
N GLU A 122 -19.22 2.30 -23.40
CA GLU A 122 -20.05 2.96 -22.41
C GLU A 122 -19.21 3.40 -21.21
N THR A 123 -19.60 4.52 -20.61
CA THR A 123 -19.05 4.98 -19.33
C THR A 123 -19.66 4.23 -18.15
N GLY A 124 -19.01 4.31 -16.98
CA GLY A 124 -19.47 3.73 -15.73
C GLY A 124 -18.47 2.78 -15.09
N ALA A 125 -18.91 2.10 -14.03
CA ALA A 125 -18.08 1.18 -13.28
C ALA A 125 -18.05 -0.21 -13.96
N TYR A 126 -16.83 -0.70 -14.17
CA TYR A 126 -16.55 -2.05 -14.67
C TYR A 126 -15.83 -2.84 -13.59
N THR A 127 -16.20 -4.10 -13.44
CA THR A 127 -15.49 -5.07 -12.60
C THR A 127 -14.72 -6.04 -13.48
N VAL A 128 -13.46 -6.27 -13.14
CA VAL A 128 -12.60 -7.25 -13.81
C VAL A 128 -12.30 -8.36 -12.82
N THR A 129 -12.50 -9.60 -13.24
CA THR A 129 -12.15 -10.80 -12.47
C THR A 129 -11.18 -11.64 -13.30
N ALA A 130 -10.07 -12.04 -12.69
CA ALA A 130 -9.13 -12.99 -13.29
C ALA A 130 -9.10 -14.29 -12.49
N THR A 131 -9.06 -15.43 -13.18
CA THR A 131 -8.99 -16.75 -12.57
C THR A 131 -7.87 -17.57 -13.20
N LYS A 132 -7.04 -18.21 -12.37
CA LYS A 132 -5.94 -19.09 -12.80
C LYS A 132 -5.68 -20.15 -11.72
N ASN A 133 -5.61 -21.41 -12.12
CA ASN A 133 -5.31 -22.55 -11.21
C ASN A 133 -6.22 -22.57 -9.96
N GLY A 134 -7.50 -22.27 -10.12
CA GLY A 134 -8.48 -22.25 -9.02
C GLY A 134 -8.43 -20.98 -8.13
N GLN A 135 -7.43 -20.12 -8.30
CA GLN A 135 -7.37 -18.83 -7.61
C GLN A 135 -8.12 -17.76 -8.40
N THR A 136 -8.72 -16.81 -7.70
CA THR A 136 -9.43 -15.67 -8.30
C THR A 136 -8.95 -14.37 -7.68
N THR A 137 -8.74 -13.36 -8.53
CA THR A 137 -8.47 -11.99 -8.11
C THR A 137 -9.39 -11.04 -8.87
N SER A 138 -9.70 -9.87 -8.32
CA SER A 138 -10.59 -8.91 -8.96
C SER A 138 -10.20 -7.47 -8.67
N GLY A 139 -10.67 -6.57 -9.52
CA GLY A 139 -10.53 -5.14 -9.37
C GLY A 139 -11.61 -4.40 -10.14
N SER A 140 -11.63 -3.08 -10.08
CA SER A 140 -12.62 -2.24 -10.75
C SER A 140 -11.97 -1.07 -11.47
N VAL A 141 -12.64 -0.63 -12.55
CA VAL A 141 -12.27 0.56 -13.32
C VAL A 141 -13.53 1.39 -13.52
N ASN A 142 -13.48 2.68 -13.18
CA ASN A 142 -14.56 3.61 -13.50
C ASN A 142 -14.22 4.37 -14.78
N VAL A 143 -14.95 4.08 -15.85
CA VAL A 143 -14.76 4.66 -17.18
C VAL A 143 -15.56 5.94 -17.28
N VAL A 144 -14.88 7.05 -17.60
CA VAL A 144 -15.48 8.38 -17.80
C VAL A 144 -15.26 8.86 -19.24
N SER A 145 -16.12 9.74 -19.74
CA SER A 145 -16.10 10.19 -21.15
C SER A 145 -14.84 10.98 -21.54
N SER A 146 -14.15 11.55 -20.54
CA SER A 146 -12.92 12.34 -20.75
C SER A 146 -11.64 11.50 -20.89
N THR A 147 -11.71 10.19 -20.66
CA THR A 147 -10.55 9.30 -20.65
C THR A 147 -10.82 8.07 -21.53
N THR A 148 -9.89 7.77 -22.42
CA THR A 148 -10.04 6.68 -23.40
C THR A 148 -9.10 5.50 -23.17
N SER A 149 -8.23 5.56 -22.13
CA SER A 149 -7.29 4.49 -21.81
C SER A 149 -7.18 4.29 -20.30
N TYR A 150 -7.32 3.05 -19.86
CA TYR A 150 -7.27 2.62 -18.46
C TYR A 150 -6.33 1.44 -18.33
N SER A 151 -5.63 1.38 -17.20
CA SER A 151 -4.79 0.24 -16.84
C SER A 151 -5.16 -0.27 -15.44
N LEU A 152 -5.26 -1.60 -15.30
CA LEU A 152 -5.51 -2.29 -14.05
C LEU A 152 -4.53 -3.45 -13.92
N THR A 153 -3.88 -3.58 -12.77
CA THR A 153 -3.03 -4.73 -12.46
C THR A 153 -3.73 -5.64 -11.46
N LEU A 154 -3.81 -6.93 -11.79
CA LEU A 154 -4.34 -7.97 -10.92
C LEU A 154 -3.25 -8.99 -10.64
N SER A 155 -3.09 -9.39 -9.37
CA SER A 155 -2.08 -10.37 -8.95
C SER A 155 -2.73 -11.47 -8.14
N PHE A 156 -2.28 -12.71 -8.35
CA PHE A 156 -2.70 -13.85 -7.53
C PHE A 156 -1.82 -13.97 -6.30
N VAL A 157 -2.39 -14.46 -5.20
CA VAL A 157 -1.65 -14.69 -3.95
C VAL A 157 -0.84 -15.98 -4.08
N SER A 158 0.49 -15.88 -3.99
CA SER A 158 1.37 -17.04 -3.88
C SER A 158 1.39 -17.58 -2.46
N SER A 159 1.40 -18.90 -2.28
CA SER A 159 1.64 -19.54 -0.98
C SER A 159 3.07 -19.36 -0.47
N THR A 160 4.01 -18.99 -1.33
CA THR A 160 5.35 -18.56 -0.93
C THR A 160 5.33 -17.05 -0.68
N LEU A 161 5.47 -16.63 0.56
CA LEU A 161 5.38 -15.21 0.96
C LEU A 161 6.29 -14.31 0.11
N ASN A 162 7.53 -14.74 -0.14
CA ASN A 162 8.52 -13.95 -0.90
C ASN A 162 8.11 -13.64 -2.34
N ASN A 163 7.25 -14.45 -2.94
CA ASN A 163 6.82 -14.28 -4.33
C ASN A 163 5.69 -13.26 -4.49
N ASN A 164 5.19 -12.69 -3.41
CA ASN A 164 4.12 -11.71 -3.44
C ASN A 164 4.68 -10.29 -3.37
N GLU A 165 4.11 -9.38 -4.15
CA GLU A 165 4.35 -7.95 -3.95
C GLU A 165 3.81 -7.48 -2.60
N TRP A 166 4.40 -6.43 -2.02
CA TRP A 166 3.96 -5.87 -0.74
C TRP A 166 2.49 -5.41 -0.78
N SER A 167 2.00 -4.94 -1.92
CA SER A 167 0.59 -4.58 -2.13
C SER A 167 -0.35 -5.78 -2.02
N VAL A 168 0.06 -6.96 -2.50
CA VAL A 168 -0.69 -8.21 -2.37
C VAL A 168 -0.72 -8.64 -0.90
N ILE A 169 0.43 -8.59 -0.22
CA ILE A 169 0.53 -8.91 1.21
C ILE A 169 -0.39 -7.98 2.02
N LYS A 170 -0.41 -6.68 1.69
CA LYS A 170 -1.32 -5.73 2.31
C LYS A 170 -2.79 -6.09 2.09
N SER A 171 -3.18 -6.43 0.87
CA SER A 171 -4.58 -6.80 0.56
C SER A 171 -5.03 -8.03 1.35
N VAL A 172 -4.17 -9.04 1.47
CA VAL A 172 -4.42 -10.24 2.28
C VAL A 172 -4.49 -9.89 3.77
N SER A 173 -3.62 -9.02 4.24
CA SER A 173 -3.61 -8.52 5.62
C SER A 173 -4.88 -7.72 5.93
N ASP A 174 -5.29 -6.79 5.05
CA ASP A 174 -6.51 -5.97 5.20
C ASP A 174 -7.78 -6.85 5.29
N ALA A 175 -7.78 -7.97 4.58
CA ALA A 175 -8.85 -8.95 4.65
C ALA A 175 -8.78 -9.88 5.88
N GLY A 176 -7.74 -9.78 6.71
CA GLY A 176 -7.52 -10.65 7.86
C GLY A 176 -7.16 -12.10 7.49
N GLN A 177 -6.72 -12.34 6.25
CA GLN A 177 -6.55 -13.69 5.67
C GLN A 177 -5.09 -14.18 5.68
N GLY A 178 -4.17 -13.50 6.35
CA GLY A 178 -2.73 -13.82 6.33
C GLY A 178 -2.43 -15.27 6.65
N ALA A 179 -3.04 -15.82 7.71
CA ALA A 179 -2.84 -17.20 8.15
C ALA A 179 -3.42 -18.27 7.18
N ASN A 180 -4.24 -17.88 6.20
CA ASN A 180 -4.75 -18.80 5.17
C ASN A 180 -3.75 -19.05 4.06
N TYR A 181 -2.75 -18.18 3.91
CA TYR A 181 -1.76 -18.24 2.83
C TYR A 181 -0.35 -18.51 3.35
N TRP A 182 0.00 -18.01 4.54
CA TRP A 182 1.37 -18.02 5.06
C TRP A 182 1.40 -18.50 6.51
N SER A 183 2.58 -18.90 6.94
CA SER A 183 2.85 -19.42 8.30
C SER A 183 3.74 -18.47 9.09
N ILE A 184 3.68 -18.60 10.42
CA ILE A 184 4.64 -17.95 11.32
C ILE A 184 6.06 -18.36 10.93
N GLY A 185 6.95 -17.39 10.78
CA GLY A 185 8.34 -17.60 10.36
C GLY A 185 8.57 -17.53 8.85
N ASP A 186 7.52 -17.49 8.01
CA ASP A 186 7.67 -17.24 6.57
C ASP A 186 8.33 -15.89 6.31
N ARG A 187 9.15 -15.83 5.26
CA ARG A 187 10.07 -14.71 5.04
C ARG A 187 9.88 -14.04 3.69
N LYS A 188 10.18 -12.75 3.68
CA LYS A 188 10.25 -11.94 2.46
C LYS A 188 11.52 -11.12 2.45
N ALA A 189 12.19 -11.11 1.30
CA ALA A 189 13.38 -10.31 1.08
C ALA A 189 13.05 -8.80 1.15
N VAL A 190 13.94 -8.06 1.81
CA VAL A 190 13.89 -6.61 1.95
C VAL A 190 15.31 -6.08 1.70
N THR A 191 15.50 -5.27 0.68
CA THR A 191 16.77 -4.59 0.43
C THR A 191 16.77 -3.22 1.08
N LEU A 192 17.68 -3.01 2.01
CA LEU A 192 17.85 -1.76 2.74
C LEU A 192 18.92 -0.90 2.07
N ASN A 193 18.62 0.38 1.82
CA ASN A 193 19.56 1.29 1.20
C ASN A 193 19.42 2.70 1.77
N GLY A 194 20.54 3.26 2.26
CA GLY A 194 20.59 4.59 2.88
C GLY A 194 21.16 4.54 4.29
N THR A 195 20.85 5.54 5.11
CA THR A 195 21.38 5.67 6.47
C THR A 195 20.26 5.65 7.49
N VAL A 196 20.38 4.80 8.51
CA VAL A 196 19.54 4.77 9.71
C VAL A 196 20.38 5.13 10.92
N GLY A 197 20.03 6.25 11.57
CA GLY A 197 20.91 6.84 12.59
C GLY A 197 22.31 7.11 12.03
N LYS A 198 23.31 6.45 12.58
CA LYS A 198 24.72 6.49 12.12
C LYS A 198 25.14 5.25 11.32
N LEU A 199 24.24 4.28 11.11
CA LEU A 199 24.51 3.09 10.31
C LEU A 199 24.19 3.35 8.85
N SER A 200 25.19 3.24 7.98
CA SER A 200 25.02 3.26 6.52
C SER A 200 24.82 1.85 5.99
N LEU A 201 23.78 1.68 5.18
CA LEU A 201 23.39 0.43 4.53
C LEU A 201 23.43 0.65 3.01
N SER A 202 24.22 -0.13 2.28
CA SER A 202 24.32 -0.02 0.83
C SER A 202 23.81 -1.30 0.18
N ASN A 203 22.55 -1.28 -0.26
CA ASN A 203 21.86 -2.41 -0.88
C ASN A 203 21.95 -3.72 -0.05
N VAL A 204 21.82 -3.60 1.26
CA VAL A 204 21.88 -4.74 2.19
C VAL A 204 20.59 -5.53 2.08
N THR A 205 20.66 -6.75 1.52
CA THR A 205 19.53 -7.68 1.51
C THR A 205 19.40 -8.34 2.86
N THR A 206 18.22 -8.22 3.44
CA THR A 206 17.79 -8.91 4.66
C THR A 206 16.39 -9.50 4.45
N TYR A 207 15.86 -10.19 5.45
CA TYR A 207 14.57 -10.85 5.32
C TYR A 207 13.69 -10.49 6.50
N ALA A 208 12.51 -9.92 6.20
CA ALA A 208 11.44 -9.79 7.16
C ALA A 208 10.77 -11.15 7.35
N PHE A 209 10.40 -11.50 8.57
CA PHE A 209 9.73 -12.76 8.88
C PHE A 209 8.47 -12.53 9.72
N ILE A 210 7.43 -13.34 9.48
CA ILE A 210 6.15 -13.22 10.18
C ILE A 210 6.33 -13.69 11.62
N ILE A 211 5.98 -12.83 12.57
CA ILE A 211 5.98 -13.12 14.01
C ILE A 211 4.58 -13.29 14.60
N GLY A 212 3.54 -12.82 13.88
CA GLY A 212 2.15 -12.95 14.31
C GLY A 212 1.14 -12.53 13.24
N PHE A 213 -0.04 -13.14 13.29
CA PHE A 213 -1.22 -12.72 12.55
C PHE A 213 -2.24 -12.17 13.53
N ASN A 214 -2.79 -10.99 13.26
CA ASN A 214 -3.79 -10.35 14.15
C ASN A 214 -3.35 -10.38 15.64
N HIS A 215 -2.05 -10.18 15.87
CA HIS A 215 -1.48 -10.23 17.21
C HIS A 215 -2.14 -9.21 18.11
N ASN A 216 -2.66 -9.67 19.27
CA ASN A 216 -3.32 -8.84 20.27
C ASN A 216 -4.35 -7.85 19.67
N ALA A 217 -5.17 -8.32 18.72
CA ALA A 217 -5.98 -7.50 17.83
C ALA A 217 -6.93 -6.52 18.54
N SER A 218 -7.44 -6.88 19.72
CA SER A 218 -8.30 -6.00 20.52
C SER A 218 -7.59 -4.76 21.06
N VAL A 219 -6.27 -4.77 21.15
CA VAL A 219 -5.42 -3.70 21.68
C VAL A 219 -4.63 -3.03 20.56
N GLU A 220 -4.01 -3.83 19.69
CA GLU A 220 -3.07 -3.38 18.66
C GLU A 220 -3.74 -3.09 17.31
N GLY A 221 -5.00 -3.51 17.16
CA GLY A 221 -5.79 -3.41 15.94
C GLY A 221 -5.80 -4.71 15.14
N ALA A 222 -6.96 -4.99 14.51
CA ALA A 222 -7.18 -6.17 13.68
C ALA A 222 -6.58 -6.00 12.27
N ASN A 223 -6.61 -7.11 11.51
CA ASN A 223 -6.22 -7.16 10.10
C ASN A 223 -4.78 -6.68 9.87
N ARG A 224 -3.85 -7.27 10.63
CA ARG A 224 -2.40 -6.99 10.56
C ARG A 224 -1.61 -8.29 10.48
N ILE A 225 -0.60 -8.28 9.61
CA ILE A 225 0.51 -9.24 9.65
C ILE A 225 1.69 -8.54 10.30
N HIS A 226 2.15 -9.09 11.41
CA HIS A 226 3.28 -8.57 12.17
C HIS A 226 4.56 -9.24 11.73
N PHE A 227 5.54 -8.43 11.37
CA PHE A 227 6.86 -8.86 10.95
C PHE A 227 7.93 -8.39 11.94
N GLN A 228 9.07 -9.09 11.95
CA GLN A 228 10.33 -8.58 12.51
C GLN A 228 11.43 -8.61 11.44
N LEU A 229 12.29 -7.63 11.44
CA LEU A 229 13.60 -7.64 10.77
C LEU A 229 14.64 -8.17 11.78
N ALA A 230 15.61 -8.95 11.46
CA ALA A 230 16.02 -9.39 10.17
C ALA A 230 16.49 -10.84 10.24
N LYS A 231 16.57 -11.49 9.09
CA LYS A 231 17.22 -12.80 8.90
C LYS A 231 18.17 -12.74 7.72
N THR A 232 19.06 -13.73 7.58
CA THR A 232 20.10 -13.73 6.54
C THR A 232 19.73 -14.52 5.30
N ALA A 233 18.65 -15.32 5.32
CA ALA A 233 18.21 -16.12 4.19
C ALA A 233 16.70 -16.36 4.22
N LEU A 234 16.11 -16.74 3.06
CA LEU A 234 14.70 -17.14 2.94
C LEU A 234 14.38 -18.43 3.69
N SER A 235 15.34 -19.35 3.77
CA SER A 235 15.23 -20.61 4.51
C SER A 235 16.57 -20.90 5.18
N GLY A 236 16.54 -21.51 6.37
CA GLY A 236 17.75 -21.64 7.18
C GLY A 236 18.30 -20.27 7.60
N GLY A 237 19.63 -20.14 7.63
CA GLY A 237 20.30 -18.88 7.98
C GLY A 237 20.16 -18.49 9.44
N THR A 238 20.49 -17.26 9.75
CA THR A 238 20.68 -16.76 11.11
C THR A 238 19.73 -15.58 11.37
N ASP A 239 19.19 -15.50 12.57
CA ASP A 239 18.49 -14.32 13.06
C ASP A 239 19.52 -13.25 13.40
N VAL A 240 19.37 -12.06 12.82
CA VAL A 240 20.31 -10.96 13.04
C VAL A 240 19.62 -9.72 13.59
N CYS A 241 20.41 -8.86 14.22
CA CYS A 241 20.05 -7.49 14.54
C CYS A 241 21.05 -6.53 13.87
N PHE A 242 20.61 -5.34 13.56
CA PHE A 242 21.48 -4.30 13.03
C PHE A 242 22.34 -3.76 14.18
N CYS A 243 23.64 -3.72 13.95
CA CYS A 243 24.60 -3.17 14.91
C CYS A 243 25.33 -2.01 14.23
N ASP A 244 25.39 -0.85 14.87
CA ASP A 244 26.19 0.26 14.41
C ASP A 244 27.69 0.09 14.79
N ASN A 245 28.53 1.04 14.42
CA ASN A 245 29.96 0.97 14.66
C ASN A 245 30.35 1.24 16.12
N GLN A 246 29.41 1.60 16.98
CA GLN A 246 29.59 1.79 18.43
C GLN A 246 28.98 0.64 19.25
N TYR A 247 28.47 -0.38 18.56
CA TYR A 247 28.02 -1.59 19.24
C TYR A 247 29.17 -2.17 20.07
N GLY A 248 28.99 -2.24 21.37
CA GLY A 248 30.09 -2.67 22.24
C GLY A 248 29.65 -3.10 23.63
N PRO A 249 29.08 -4.31 23.80
CA PRO A 249 28.86 -4.86 25.11
C PRO A 249 30.16 -5.27 25.83
N ASP A 250 31.24 -5.50 25.07
CA ASP A 250 32.45 -6.16 25.61
C ASP A 250 33.67 -5.26 25.79
N SER A 251 33.67 -4.04 25.27
CA SER A 251 34.87 -3.18 25.21
C SER A 251 34.76 -1.84 25.92
N GLY A 252 34.08 -1.84 27.07
CA GLY A 252 33.88 -0.59 27.80
C GLY A 252 32.78 0.26 27.15
N TRP A 253 31.66 0.24 27.78
CA TRP A 253 30.43 0.90 27.35
C TRP A 253 30.64 2.37 27.07
N SER A 254 30.72 2.71 25.77
CA SER A 254 30.78 4.08 25.36
C SER A 254 29.36 4.69 25.34
N SER A 255 29.26 5.92 25.76
CA SER A 255 28.08 6.77 25.55
C SER A 255 28.23 7.49 24.21
N PRO A 256 27.89 6.88 23.08
CA PRO A 256 28.20 7.44 21.77
C PRO A 256 27.35 8.66 21.42
N GLY A 257 26.25 8.87 22.13
CA GLY A 257 25.33 9.97 21.91
C GLY A 257 24.21 9.68 20.92
N ALA A 258 23.55 10.74 20.45
CA ALA A 258 22.38 10.63 19.59
C ALA A 258 22.70 10.06 18.20
N GLY A 259 21.75 9.29 17.68
CA GLY A 259 21.81 8.71 16.34
C GLY A 259 22.50 7.33 16.27
N TYR A 260 23.15 6.89 17.30
CA TYR A 260 23.54 5.48 17.47
C TYR A 260 22.37 4.65 17.98
N PHE A 261 22.51 3.31 17.99
CA PHE A 261 21.44 2.41 18.44
C PHE A 261 21.34 2.35 19.96
N VAL A 262 21.25 3.52 20.57
CA VAL A 262 21.01 3.74 21.99
C VAL A 262 19.53 3.95 22.26
N MET A 263 19.05 3.57 23.44
CA MET A 263 17.68 3.90 23.82
C MET A 263 17.54 5.40 24.06
N ASN A 264 18.51 6.03 24.73
CA ASN A 264 18.64 7.48 24.90
C ASN A 264 20.12 7.90 24.88
N ALA A 265 20.42 9.11 24.42
CA ALA A 265 21.79 9.64 24.43
C ALA A 265 22.30 9.94 25.83
N SER A 266 21.42 10.20 26.78
CA SER A 266 21.71 10.32 28.20
C SER A 266 21.31 9.05 28.95
N ASN A 267 21.92 8.80 30.11
CA ASN A 267 21.67 7.61 30.92
C ASN A 267 20.36 7.74 31.71
N THR A 268 19.23 7.74 30.99
CA THR A 268 17.90 7.82 31.59
C THR A 268 16.89 6.99 30.82
N ASN A 269 15.95 6.39 31.55
CA ASN A 269 14.77 5.74 30.95
C ASN A 269 13.49 6.57 31.17
N SER A 270 13.62 7.80 31.68
CA SER A 270 12.49 8.70 31.90
C SER A 270 11.68 8.93 30.63
N GLY A 271 10.35 8.82 30.75
CA GLY A 271 9.44 8.88 29.59
C GLY A 271 9.34 7.58 28.79
N GLY A 272 10.07 6.53 29.19
CA GLY A 272 10.00 5.18 28.65
C GLY A 272 10.17 5.10 27.13
N TRP A 273 9.50 4.13 26.52
CA TRP A 273 9.51 3.97 25.06
C TRP A 273 9.02 5.21 24.31
N LYS A 274 7.94 5.85 24.81
CA LYS A 274 7.31 7.00 24.17
C LYS A 274 8.27 8.14 23.87
N SER A 275 9.18 8.45 24.81
CA SER A 275 10.14 9.54 24.71
C SER A 275 11.53 9.09 24.26
N SER A 276 11.75 7.78 24.04
CA SER A 276 13.07 7.27 23.71
C SER A 276 13.54 7.75 22.33
N GLN A 277 14.86 8.02 22.23
CA GLN A 277 15.50 8.36 20.95
C GLN A 277 15.49 7.17 19.97
N MET A 278 15.55 5.96 20.47
CA MET A 278 15.38 4.75 19.66
C MET A 278 14.04 4.81 18.89
N ARG A 279 12.95 5.18 19.56
CA ARG A 279 11.65 5.32 18.93
C ARG A 279 11.61 6.47 17.93
N THR A 280 12.07 7.65 18.33
CA THR A 280 11.90 8.87 17.53
C THR A 280 12.89 8.98 16.39
N ASN A 281 14.17 8.65 16.63
CA ASN A 281 15.26 8.93 15.70
C ASN A 281 15.70 7.70 14.88
N ILE A 282 15.44 6.48 15.39
CA ILE A 282 15.86 5.25 14.71
C ILE A 282 14.66 4.53 14.09
N CYS A 283 13.59 4.26 14.87
CA CYS A 283 12.36 3.68 14.34
C CYS A 283 11.62 4.65 13.43
N GLY A 284 11.46 5.90 13.84
CA GLY A 284 10.65 6.91 13.18
C GLY A 284 9.16 6.79 13.53
N THR A 285 8.50 7.93 13.68
CA THR A 285 7.10 8.02 14.12
C THR A 285 6.15 8.51 13.03
N SER A 286 6.66 8.82 11.83
CA SER A 286 5.88 9.44 10.74
C SER A 286 6.28 8.88 9.39
N LEU A 287 5.30 8.70 8.51
CA LEU A 287 5.52 8.35 7.08
C LEU A 287 5.73 9.60 6.19
N SER A 288 5.54 10.79 6.71
CA SER A 288 5.78 12.04 5.99
C SER A 288 7.11 12.69 6.36
N SER A 289 7.71 12.34 7.50
CA SER A 289 8.99 12.86 7.98
C SER A 289 9.77 11.72 8.62
N TYR A 290 10.64 11.06 7.86
CA TYR A 290 11.32 9.83 8.27
C TYR A 290 12.82 9.80 7.93
N SER A 291 13.42 10.91 7.54
CA SER A 291 14.86 10.97 7.22
C SER A 291 15.71 10.47 8.39
N GLY A 292 16.72 9.66 8.11
CA GLY A 292 17.62 9.07 9.11
C GLY A 292 17.02 7.93 9.94
N THR A 293 15.79 7.50 9.66
CA THR A 293 15.13 6.38 10.37
C THR A 293 15.11 5.11 9.51
N ILE A 294 14.73 3.97 10.11
CA ILE A 294 14.55 2.70 9.38
C ILE A 294 13.52 2.86 8.24
N ILE A 295 12.52 3.73 8.38
CA ILE A 295 11.51 4.01 7.36
C ILE A 295 12.16 4.59 6.09
N ALA A 296 13.25 5.35 6.22
CA ALA A 296 13.94 5.94 5.08
C ALA A 296 14.64 4.89 4.21
N VAL A 297 15.15 3.81 4.82
CA VAL A 297 16.04 2.85 4.14
C VAL A 297 15.32 1.62 3.59
N ILE A 298 14.06 1.39 3.97
CA ILE A 298 13.24 0.31 3.40
C ILE A 298 12.75 0.66 1.99
N PRO A 299 12.44 -0.34 1.13
CA PRO A 299 11.87 -0.11 -0.20
C PRO A 299 10.57 0.71 -0.16
N ALA A 300 10.36 1.56 -1.15
CA ALA A 300 9.15 2.38 -1.28
C ALA A 300 7.87 1.54 -1.28
N ALA A 301 7.90 0.36 -1.92
CA ALA A 301 6.77 -0.57 -1.95
C ALA A 301 6.39 -1.08 -0.54
N LEU A 302 7.36 -1.35 0.33
CA LEU A 302 7.09 -1.72 1.73
C LEU A 302 6.60 -0.50 2.52
N ARG A 303 7.23 0.66 2.34
CA ARG A 303 6.82 1.90 3.03
C ARG A 303 5.37 2.27 2.76
N ALA A 304 4.90 2.08 1.52
CA ALA A 304 3.53 2.40 1.09
C ALA A 304 2.46 1.52 1.75
N VAL A 305 2.83 0.37 2.32
CA VAL A 305 1.90 -0.59 2.92
C VAL A 305 1.99 -0.70 4.43
N LEU A 306 2.91 0.02 5.06
CA LEU A 306 3.06 0.02 6.51
C LEU A 306 1.76 0.47 7.20
N LYS A 307 1.32 -0.33 8.18
CA LYS A 307 0.24 0.04 9.10
C LYS A 307 0.81 0.49 10.44
N SER A 308 0.23 1.54 10.99
CA SER A 308 0.49 1.90 12.37
C SER A 308 -0.11 0.87 13.31
N VAL A 309 0.54 0.65 14.43
CA VAL A 309 0.10 -0.27 15.48
C VAL A 309 0.14 0.43 16.83
N THR A 310 -0.84 0.14 17.69
CA THR A 310 -0.86 0.63 19.06
C THR A 310 -0.01 -0.28 19.94
N LYS A 311 1.00 0.29 20.58
CA LYS A 311 1.86 -0.42 21.55
C LYS A 311 1.73 0.18 22.94
N TYR A 312 1.53 -0.66 23.94
CA TYR A 312 1.49 -0.27 25.32
C TYR A 312 2.83 -0.60 25.98
N THR A 313 3.39 0.34 26.74
CA THR A 313 4.67 0.20 27.42
C THR A 313 4.65 1.14 28.62
N ASP A 314 5.46 0.91 29.61
CA ASP A 314 5.74 1.92 30.64
C ASP A 314 6.36 3.16 29.97
N ASN A 315 5.60 4.23 29.91
CA ASN A 315 5.98 5.49 29.29
C ASN A 315 6.24 6.61 30.33
N THR A 316 6.35 6.25 31.58
CA THR A 316 6.78 7.13 32.68
C THR A 316 8.17 6.73 33.15
N ALA A 317 8.35 5.47 33.48
CA ALA A 317 9.59 4.87 33.95
C ALA A 317 10.28 5.67 35.09
N ASN A 318 11.58 5.94 35.00
CA ASN A 318 12.35 6.72 35.99
C ASN A 318 12.50 6.05 37.37
N GLY A 319 12.51 4.70 37.38
CA GLY A 319 12.65 3.93 38.64
C GLY A 319 11.42 3.94 39.55
N GLY A 320 10.26 4.31 38.99
CA GLY A 320 9.00 4.42 39.74
C GLY A 320 8.31 3.09 40.07
N GLY A 321 8.94 1.96 39.77
CA GLY A 321 8.40 0.63 40.01
C GLY A 321 7.27 0.25 39.04
N SER A 322 6.57 -0.85 39.32
CA SER A 322 5.50 -1.40 38.50
C SER A 322 4.15 -0.73 38.82
N THR A 323 3.89 0.41 38.21
CA THR A 323 2.63 1.16 38.33
C THR A 323 1.77 1.03 37.06
N ALA A 324 0.50 0.65 37.22
CA ALA A 324 -0.40 0.39 36.08
C ALA A 324 -0.66 1.63 35.23
N SER A 325 -0.78 2.83 35.82
CA SER A 325 -1.01 4.08 35.11
C SER A 325 0.17 4.55 34.26
N TYR A 326 1.36 3.97 34.47
CA TYR A 326 2.54 4.26 33.66
C TYR A 326 2.50 3.54 32.30
N VAL A 327 1.74 2.44 32.21
CA VAL A 327 1.58 1.67 30.97
C VAL A 327 0.57 2.35 30.07
N THR A 328 1.07 3.11 29.12
CA THR A 328 0.28 3.94 28.21
C THR A 328 0.59 3.60 26.74
N ALA A 329 -0.27 4.08 25.83
CA ALA A 329 -0.17 3.77 24.41
C ALA A 329 0.82 4.69 23.69
N THR A 330 1.48 4.11 22.68
CA THR A 330 2.08 4.81 21.53
C THR A 330 1.50 4.26 20.24
N THR A 331 1.58 5.05 19.16
CA THR A 331 1.25 4.60 17.81
C THR A 331 2.54 4.58 17.01
N ASP A 332 2.91 3.42 16.48
CA ASP A 332 4.21 3.18 15.87
C ASP A 332 4.06 2.48 14.51
N TYR A 333 4.91 2.80 13.53
CA TYR A 333 5.08 2.07 12.28
C TYR A 333 6.19 1.00 12.39
N PHE A 334 7.30 1.40 13.01
CA PHE A 334 8.36 0.50 13.47
C PHE A 334 8.50 0.61 14.98
N PHE A 335 8.73 -0.52 15.63
CA PHE A 335 8.82 -0.61 17.07
C PHE A 335 9.83 -1.69 17.50
N LEU A 336 10.41 -1.57 18.67
CA LEU A 336 11.06 -2.71 19.32
C LEU A 336 9.99 -3.58 19.99
N LEU A 337 10.25 -4.87 20.11
CA LEU A 337 9.42 -5.76 20.90
C LEU A 337 9.62 -5.45 22.38
N SER A 338 8.60 -5.74 23.22
CA SER A 338 8.72 -5.65 24.68
C SER A 338 9.28 -6.93 25.29
N GLU A 339 9.60 -6.89 26.57
CA GLU A 339 9.99 -8.08 27.32
C GLU A 339 8.88 -9.15 27.25
N PHE A 340 7.64 -8.78 27.55
CA PHE A 340 6.52 -9.73 27.52
C PHE A 340 6.26 -10.30 26.13
N GLU A 341 6.34 -9.49 25.09
CA GLU A 341 6.14 -9.93 23.70
C GLU A 341 7.16 -10.99 23.26
N VAL A 342 8.37 -10.99 23.82
CA VAL A 342 9.43 -11.96 23.51
C VAL A 342 9.40 -13.15 24.47
N PHE A 343 9.25 -12.93 25.78
CA PHE A 343 9.44 -13.97 26.79
C PHE A 343 8.13 -14.56 27.34
N GLY A 344 6.98 -13.89 27.16
CA GLY A 344 5.70 -14.27 27.79
C GLY A 344 5.69 -14.08 29.33
N SER A 345 6.74 -13.49 29.86
CA SER A 345 6.91 -13.14 31.27
C SER A 345 7.66 -11.81 31.39
N ILE A 346 7.63 -11.21 32.57
CA ILE A 346 8.34 -9.95 32.87
C ILE A 346 9.23 -10.18 34.07
N SER A 347 10.53 -9.93 33.91
CA SER A 347 11.55 -10.02 34.97
C SER A 347 12.06 -8.63 35.37
N TYR A 348 12.13 -7.69 34.42
CA TYR A 348 12.73 -6.37 34.62
C TYR A 348 11.76 -5.22 34.31
N GLY A 349 10.91 -5.34 33.32
CA GLY A 349 9.94 -4.32 32.94
C GLY A 349 8.83 -4.13 33.99
N ASN A 350 7.93 -3.17 33.69
CA ASN A 350 6.74 -2.95 34.49
C ASN A 350 5.79 -4.14 34.34
N THR A 351 5.51 -4.83 35.48
CA THR A 351 4.70 -6.06 35.50
C THR A 351 3.27 -5.87 34.98
N ASN A 352 2.77 -4.63 34.91
CA ASN A 352 1.46 -4.32 34.37
C ASN A 352 1.45 -4.28 32.82
N GLU A 353 2.60 -4.30 32.14
CA GLU A 353 2.66 -4.37 30.68
C GLU A 353 1.95 -5.63 30.15
N LYS A 354 2.03 -6.75 30.85
CA LYS A 354 1.35 -8.02 30.51
C LYS A 354 -0.18 -7.88 30.39
N ASN A 355 -0.80 -6.88 31.02
CA ASN A 355 -2.25 -6.66 30.97
C ASN A 355 -2.70 -6.05 29.64
N LYS A 356 -1.77 -5.54 28.84
CA LYS A 356 -1.99 -4.88 27.56
C LYS A 356 -1.19 -5.50 26.40
N GLN A 357 -0.36 -6.47 26.69
CA GLN A 357 0.52 -7.11 25.72
C GLN A 357 0.23 -8.62 25.63
N ALA A 358 0.63 -9.24 24.54
CA ALA A 358 0.62 -10.68 24.35
C ALA A 358 1.99 -11.14 23.85
N GLN A 359 2.38 -12.38 24.12
CA GLN A 359 3.59 -12.96 23.54
C GLN A 359 3.36 -13.23 22.06
N TYR A 360 4.31 -12.85 21.19
CA TYR A 360 4.23 -13.17 19.78
C TYR A 360 4.27 -14.67 19.52
N ALA A 361 3.43 -15.14 18.61
CA ALA A 361 3.31 -16.56 18.24
C ALA A 361 4.66 -17.18 17.84
N TYR A 362 5.54 -16.40 17.17
CA TYR A 362 6.89 -16.82 16.82
C TYR A 362 7.71 -17.23 18.07
N TYR A 363 7.70 -16.41 19.10
CA TYR A 363 8.46 -16.67 20.31
C TYR A 363 7.79 -17.66 21.25
N SER A 364 6.46 -17.71 21.31
CA SER A 364 5.72 -18.70 22.10
C SER A 364 5.89 -20.13 21.54
N ALA A 365 6.17 -20.26 20.24
CA ALA A 365 6.51 -21.53 19.60
C ALA A 365 7.94 -22.04 19.95
N GLY A 366 8.69 -21.35 20.81
CA GLY A 366 10.04 -21.76 21.25
C GLY A 366 11.17 -21.37 20.29
N ASN A 367 10.89 -20.54 19.27
CA ASN A 367 11.96 -20.07 18.39
C ASN A 367 13.03 -19.27 19.14
N SER A 368 14.27 -19.35 18.63
CA SER A 368 15.43 -18.71 19.24
C SER A 368 15.24 -17.21 19.43
N LYS A 369 15.71 -16.73 20.58
CA LYS A 369 15.81 -15.31 20.91
C LYS A 369 17.22 -14.76 20.64
N ILE A 370 18.18 -15.65 20.37
CA ILE A 370 19.55 -15.28 20.02
C ILE A 370 19.54 -14.60 18.67
N LYS A 371 20.19 -13.45 18.59
CA LYS A 371 20.45 -12.76 17.32
C LYS A 371 21.95 -12.55 17.16
N TYR A 372 22.37 -12.42 15.92
CA TYR A 372 23.76 -12.21 15.55
C TYR A 372 23.94 -10.83 14.94
N LYS A 373 25.16 -10.33 14.86
CA LYS A 373 25.44 -9.07 14.17
C LYS A 373 25.12 -9.22 12.69
N HIS A 374 24.41 -8.26 12.10
CA HIS A 374 24.08 -8.29 10.66
C HIS A 374 25.31 -8.29 9.74
N ASN A 375 26.43 -7.72 10.21
CA ASN A 375 27.72 -7.62 9.51
C ASN A 375 28.78 -8.60 10.04
N GLY A 376 28.38 -9.57 10.86
CA GLY A 376 29.28 -10.57 11.45
C GLY A 376 28.46 -11.70 12.06
N THR A 377 27.86 -12.55 11.21
CA THR A 377 26.86 -13.56 11.60
C THR A 377 27.40 -14.73 12.43
N SER A 378 28.70 -14.78 12.72
CA SER A 378 29.32 -15.68 13.69
C SER A 378 29.35 -15.13 15.11
N THR A 379 29.04 -13.84 15.30
CA THR A 379 29.07 -13.17 16.60
C THR A 379 27.66 -12.93 17.09
N ALA A 380 27.25 -13.61 18.13
CA ALA A 380 25.97 -13.37 18.81
C ALA A 380 25.96 -11.97 19.45
N ALA A 381 24.81 -11.33 19.40
CA ALA A 381 24.66 -9.93 19.75
C ALA A 381 23.56 -9.72 20.79
N PHE A 382 23.77 -8.74 21.64
CA PHE A 382 22.75 -8.20 22.53
C PHE A 382 21.82 -7.30 21.73
N TRP A 383 20.51 -7.34 21.96
CA TRP A 383 19.58 -6.50 21.22
C TRP A 383 18.48 -5.92 22.10
N TRP A 384 18.15 -4.66 21.86
CA TRP A 384 17.22 -3.88 22.66
C TRP A 384 15.78 -4.38 22.57
N LEU A 385 15.10 -4.32 23.72
CA LEU A 385 13.64 -4.35 23.85
C LEU A 385 13.14 -2.96 24.28
N ARG A 386 11.85 -2.67 24.05
CA ARG A 386 11.30 -1.35 24.37
C ARG A 386 10.93 -1.15 25.84
N SER A 387 10.81 -2.22 26.65
CA SER A 387 10.43 -2.13 28.07
C SER A 387 11.51 -1.42 28.86
N PRO A 388 11.21 -0.30 29.56
CA PRO A 388 12.14 0.27 30.53
C PRO A 388 12.30 -0.65 31.73
N TYR A 389 13.47 -0.66 32.36
CA TYR A 389 13.63 -1.33 33.62
C TYR A 389 12.88 -0.58 34.73
N ALA A 390 11.93 -1.26 35.39
CA ALA A 390 11.01 -0.62 36.34
C ALA A 390 11.70 -0.14 37.65
N SER A 391 12.82 -0.79 38.06
CA SER A 391 13.45 -0.52 39.34
C SER A 391 14.59 0.51 39.31
N THR A 392 14.95 1.03 38.10
CA THR A 392 15.99 2.05 37.95
C THR A 392 15.56 3.17 37.02
N SER A 393 16.22 4.32 37.14
CA SER A 393 15.93 5.49 36.28
C SER A 393 16.76 5.53 34.99
N ASN A 394 17.57 4.49 34.67
CA ASN A 394 18.59 4.57 33.63
C ASN A 394 18.69 3.33 32.73
N GLY A 395 17.83 2.32 32.89
CA GLY A 395 17.94 1.06 32.16
C GLY A 395 16.75 0.76 31.26
N PHE A 396 17.01 0.04 30.17
CA PHE A 396 16.02 -0.66 29.35
C PHE A 396 16.34 -2.14 29.29
N VAL A 397 15.32 -2.93 29.01
CA VAL A 397 15.45 -4.38 28.88
C VAL A 397 16.10 -4.72 27.54
N PHE A 398 16.92 -5.77 27.52
CA PHE A 398 17.55 -6.30 26.32
C PHE A 398 17.63 -7.82 26.39
N VAL A 399 17.95 -8.45 25.27
CA VAL A 399 18.23 -9.88 25.16
C VAL A 399 19.73 -10.08 25.02
N TYR A 400 20.29 -10.94 25.86
CA TYR A 400 21.70 -11.35 25.82
C TYR A 400 22.06 -12.16 24.54
N ALA A 401 23.35 -12.34 24.32
CA ALA A 401 23.91 -13.18 23.26
C ALA A 401 23.53 -14.67 23.40
N ASP A 402 23.17 -15.13 24.57
CA ASP A 402 22.69 -16.49 24.85
C ASP A 402 21.15 -16.63 24.79
N GLY A 403 20.44 -15.52 24.49
CA GLY A 403 18.99 -15.47 24.41
C GLY A 403 18.28 -15.23 25.74
N THR A 404 18.98 -15.04 26.84
CA THR A 404 18.41 -14.68 28.15
C THR A 404 18.05 -13.20 28.23
N VAL A 405 17.22 -12.82 29.20
CA VAL A 405 16.79 -11.44 29.40
C VAL A 405 17.61 -10.74 30.47
N SER A 406 17.92 -9.46 30.28
CA SER A 406 18.47 -8.58 31.28
C SER A 406 18.14 -7.11 31.01
N TYR A 407 18.74 -6.17 31.74
CA TYR A 407 18.63 -4.73 31.50
C TYR A 407 20.01 -4.09 31.36
N TYR A 408 20.06 -2.97 30.66
CA TYR A 408 21.30 -2.21 30.53
C TYR A 408 21.06 -0.70 30.41
N TYR A 409 22.13 0.06 30.55
CA TYR A 409 22.10 1.53 30.51
C TYR A 409 21.61 2.07 29.18
N ALA A 410 20.69 3.02 29.24
CA ALA A 410 19.99 3.57 28.09
C ALA A 410 20.92 4.17 27.01
N TYR A 411 22.09 4.66 27.38
CA TYR A 411 23.06 5.31 26.50
C TYR A 411 23.97 4.35 25.73
N CYS A 412 23.92 3.05 26.02
CA CYS A 412 24.78 2.07 25.36
C CYS A 412 24.21 1.68 23.98
N SER A 413 25.09 1.48 23.00
CA SER A 413 24.65 0.98 21.69
C SER A 413 24.60 -0.55 21.68
N LEU A 414 23.39 -1.09 21.45
CA LEU A 414 23.14 -2.52 21.26
C LEU A 414 22.46 -2.79 19.91
N GLY A 415 22.15 -4.06 19.64
CA GLY A 415 21.47 -4.48 18.42
C GLY A 415 20.07 -3.92 18.29
N PHE A 416 19.73 -3.53 17.07
CA PHE A 416 18.42 -3.03 16.67
C PHE A 416 17.69 -4.10 15.84
N ALA A 417 16.58 -4.63 16.36
CA ALA A 417 15.78 -5.69 15.74
C ALA A 417 14.29 -5.29 15.70
N PRO A 418 13.91 -4.38 14.80
CA PRO A 418 12.58 -3.79 14.85
C PRO A 418 11.48 -4.72 14.31
N GLY A 419 10.27 -4.55 14.87
CA GLY A 419 9.03 -5.06 14.32
C GLY A 419 8.30 -3.98 13.51
N PHE A 420 7.40 -4.42 12.61
CA PHE A 420 6.49 -3.58 11.85
C PHE A 420 5.24 -4.35 11.44
N CYS A 421 4.20 -3.66 10.98
CA CYS A 421 2.95 -4.26 10.52
C CYS A 421 2.60 -3.85 9.08
N VAL A 422 1.94 -4.78 8.40
CA VAL A 422 1.34 -4.55 7.08
C VAL A 422 -0.14 -4.84 7.15
#